data_5c452e05a9acb89786d441ca8b64a61b
#
_entry.id   5c452e05a9acb89786d441ca8b64a61b
#
_cell.length_a   1.000
_cell.length_b   1.000
_cell.length_c   1.000
_cell.angle_alpha   90.00
_cell.angle_beta   90.00
_cell.angle_gamma   90.00
#
_symmetry.space_group_name_H-M   'P 1'
#
loop_
_entity.id
_entity.type
_entity.pdbx_description
1 polymer ?
#
loop_
_entity_poly.entity_id
_entity_poly.type
_entity_poly.pdbx_seq_one_letter_code
_entity_poly.pdbx_strand_id
1 'polypeptide(L)'
;MIYNILIDGLCNIKKLTAARELFNSLPLKGLQPNIWTYTIMIRGLCKEGLIDEACDLLEKMDGNGCSPNDRTYNTLIQGLLQWNETSKAIEFVKIMVGKGFLANASTASMLIDLLSADPGDKVLKELLQ
;
A
#
# COMPACT_ATOMS: atom_id res chain seq x y z
N MET A 1 -4.03 -16.80 9.37
CA MET A 1 -5.50 -16.87 9.29
C MET A 1 -5.91 -17.28 7.88
N ILE A 2 -6.83 -18.22 7.79
CA ILE A 2 -7.22 -18.81 6.48
C ILE A 2 -7.80 -17.77 5.51
N TYR A 3 -8.56 -16.79 6.01
CA TYR A 3 -9.16 -15.77 5.14
C TYR A 3 -8.13 -14.90 4.46
N ASN A 4 -7.00 -14.61 5.14
CA ASN A 4 -5.90 -13.86 4.51
C ASN A 4 -5.31 -14.64 3.34
N ILE A 5 -5.16 -15.94 3.48
CA ILE A 5 -4.65 -16.81 2.41
C ILE A 5 -5.63 -16.81 1.23
N LEU A 6 -6.93 -16.89 1.51
CA LEU A 6 -7.95 -16.89 0.46
C LEU A 6 -8.01 -15.55 -0.27
N ILE A 7 -7.98 -14.45 0.47
CA ILE A 7 -8.02 -13.10 -0.13
C ILE A 7 -6.78 -12.90 -1.00
N ASP A 8 -5.60 -13.26 -0.49
CA ASP A 8 -4.36 -13.15 -1.26
C ASP A 8 -4.40 -13.98 -2.53
N GLY A 9 -4.87 -15.23 -2.42
CA GLY A 9 -5.02 -16.11 -3.57
C GLY A 9 -5.96 -15.54 -4.61
N LEU A 10 -7.11 -14.99 -4.18
CA LEU A 10 -8.06 -14.37 -5.09
C LEU A 10 -7.47 -13.16 -5.80
N CYS A 11 -6.71 -12.34 -5.10
CA CYS A 11 -6.02 -11.20 -5.71
C CYS A 11 -5.01 -11.68 -6.76
N ASN A 12 -4.27 -12.75 -6.48
CA ASN A 12 -3.23 -13.26 -7.37
C ASN A 12 -3.78 -13.85 -8.66
N ILE A 13 -4.99 -14.39 -8.64
CA ILE A 13 -5.63 -14.93 -9.86
C ILE A 13 -6.59 -13.92 -10.51
N LYS A 14 -6.44 -12.63 -10.16
CA LYS A 14 -7.22 -11.54 -10.72
C LYS A 14 -8.72 -11.63 -10.44
N LYS A 15 -9.07 -12.21 -9.30
CA LYS A 15 -10.46 -12.27 -8.81
C LYS A 15 -10.67 -11.21 -7.73
N LEU A 16 -10.35 -9.96 -8.06
CA LEU A 16 -10.39 -8.86 -7.08
C LEU A 16 -11.79 -8.65 -6.51
N THR A 17 -12.84 -8.75 -7.34
CA THR A 17 -14.22 -8.58 -6.86
C THR A 17 -14.54 -9.61 -5.76
N ALA A 18 -14.18 -10.87 -5.98
CA ALA A 18 -14.38 -11.92 -4.99
C ALA A 18 -13.56 -11.66 -3.74
N ALA A 19 -12.32 -11.21 -3.88
CA ALA A 19 -11.46 -10.85 -2.75
C ALA A 19 -12.09 -9.73 -1.92
N ARG A 20 -12.61 -8.69 -2.60
CA ARG A 20 -13.26 -7.55 -1.96
C ARG A 20 -14.53 -7.99 -1.21
N GLU A 21 -15.32 -8.84 -1.82
CA GLU A 21 -16.53 -9.39 -1.18
C GLU A 21 -16.19 -10.19 0.08
N LEU A 22 -15.15 -11.03 -0.01
CA LEU A 22 -14.70 -11.81 1.15
C LEU A 22 -14.18 -10.88 2.25
N PHE A 23 -13.37 -9.90 1.90
CA PHE A 23 -12.86 -8.92 2.86
C PHE A 23 -14.01 -8.19 3.58
N ASN A 24 -15.00 -7.72 2.82
CA ASN A 24 -16.14 -6.99 3.38
C ASN A 24 -17.05 -7.86 4.23
N SER A 25 -17.02 -9.20 4.04
CA SER A 25 -17.83 -10.13 4.80
C SER A 25 -17.22 -10.48 6.16
N LEU A 26 -15.96 -10.19 6.41
CA LEU A 26 -15.27 -10.58 7.64
C LEU A 26 -15.96 -10.09 8.90
N PRO A 27 -16.36 -8.79 9.01
CA PRO A 27 -17.08 -8.35 10.21
C PRO A 27 -18.39 -9.10 10.44
N LEU A 28 -19.10 -9.48 9.37
CA LEU A 28 -20.35 -10.23 9.48
C LEU A 28 -20.11 -11.65 10.02
N LYS A 29 -18.90 -12.15 9.87
CA LYS A 29 -18.49 -13.46 10.42
C LYS A 29 -17.89 -13.33 11.82
N GLY A 30 -17.95 -12.15 12.42
CA GLY A 30 -17.37 -11.89 13.72
C GLY A 30 -15.84 -11.79 13.70
N LEU A 31 -15.25 -11.55 12.52
CA LEU A 31 -13.82 -11.47 12.35
C LEU A 31 -13.43 -10.04 11.99
N GLN A 32 -12.36 -9.54 12.61
CA GLN A 32 -11.83 -8.21 12.28
C GLN A 32 -10.63 -8.35 11.36
N PRO A 33 -10.60 -7.61 10.24
CA PRO A 33 -9.39 -7.55 9.43
C PRO A 33 -8.22 -7.04 10.25
N ASN A 34 -7.06 -7.69 10.13
CA ASN A 34 -5.84 -7.22 10.79
C ASN A 34 -4.94 -6.51 9.78
N ILE A 35 -3.74 -6.10 10.24
CA ILE A 35 -2.79 -5.38 9.37
C ILE A 35 -2.48 -6.18 8.10
N TRP A 36 -2.31 -7.49 8.22
CA TRP A 36 -2.04 -8.36 7.08
C TRP A 36 -3.19 -8.35 6.08
N THR A 37 -4.43 -8.44 6.57
CA THR A 37 -5.63 -8.43 5.72
C THR A 37 -5.69 -7.15 4.90
N TYR A 38 -5.51 -6.01 5.55
CA TYR A 38 -5.51 -4.72 4.86
C TYR A 38 -4.37 -4.61 3.86
N THR A 39 -3.16 -5.02 4.25
CA THR A 39 -1.99 -4.94 3.38
C THR A 39 -2.16 -5.78 2.12
N ILE A 40 -2.73 -6.98 2.24
CA ILE A 40 -3.01 -7.86 1.11
C ILE A 40 -3.99 -7.19 0.15
N MET A 41 -5.08 -6.59 0.69
CA MET A 41 -6.06 -5.89 -0.14
C MET A 41 -5.46 -4.68 -0.83
N ILE A 42 -4.66 -3.89 -0.13
CA ILE A 42 -3.98 -2.73 -0.71
C ILE A 42 -3.09 -3.17 -1.88
N ARG A 43 -2.32 -4.25 -1.69
CA ARG A 43 -1.47 -4.79 -2.75
C ARG A 43 -2.30 -5.23 -3.96
N GLY A 44 -3.39 -5.94 -3.72
CA GLY A 44 -4.28 -6.39 -4.79
C GLY A 44 -4.89 -5.24 -5.58
N LEU A 45 -5.35 -4.20 -4.87
CA LEU A 45 -5.91 -3.00 -5.50
C LEU A 45 -4.85 -2.29 -6.35
N CYS A 46 -3.63 -2.19 -5.85
CA CYS A 46 -2.54 -1.58 -6.60
C CYS A 46 -2.21 -2.35 -7.86
N LYS A 47 -2.21 -3.68 -7.82
CA LYS A 47 -1.97 -4.51 -9.01
C LYS A 47 -2.97 -4.26 -10.13
N GLU A 48 -4.21 -3.96 -9.77
CA GLU A 48 -5.28 -3.69 -10.73
C GLU A 48 -5.37 -2.20 -11.10
N GLY A 49 -4.46 -1.38 -10.60
CA GLY A 49 -4.45 0.05 -10.89
C GLY A 49 -5.49 0.87 -10.14
N LEU A 50 -6.15 0.28 -9.15
CA LEU A 50 -7.17 0.97 -8.34
C LEU A 50 -6.49 1.73 -7.19
N ILE A 51 -5.70 2.72 -7.57
CA ILE A 51 -4.80 3.45 -6.67
C ILE A 51 -5.57 4.27 -5.63
N ASP A 52 -6.62 4.96 -6.06
CA ASP A 52 -7.40 5.79 -5.13
C ASP A 52 -8.07 4.92 -4.06
N GLU A 53 -8.60 3.78 -4.46
CA GLU A 53 -9.21 2.84 -3.52
C GLU A 53 -8.18 2.27 -2.55
N ALA A 54 -6.96 2.00 -3.02
CA ALA A 54 -5.87 1.52 -2.17
C ALA A 54 -5.49 2.57 -1.12
N CYS A 55 -5.37 3.83 -1.52
CA CYS A 55 -5.08 4.94 -0.60
C CYS A 55 -6.19 5.08 0.44
N ASP A 56 -7.44 5.04 0.00
CA ASP A 56 -8.60 5.14 0.89
C ASP A 56 -8.61 4.00 1.90
N LEU A 57 -8.23 2.80 1.49
CA LEU A 57 -8.22 1.65 2.37
C LEU A 57 -7.16 1.80 3.47
N LEU A 58 -6.00 2.37 3.16
CA LEU A 58 -4.98 2.64 4.17
C LEU A 58 -5.50 3.63 5.22
N GLU A 59 -6.18 4.69 4.78
CA GLU A 59 -6.78 5.66 5.70
C GLU A 59 -7.88 5.03 6.54
N LYS A 60 -8.69 4.17 5.95
CA LYS A 60 -9.74 3.45 6.65
C LYS A 60 -9.20 2.54 7.75
N MET A 61 -8.12 1.81 7.48
CA MET A 61 -7.57 0.90 8.49
C MET A 61 -7.08 1.68 9.71
N ASP A 62 -6.47 2.83 9.49
CA ASP A 62 -6.02 3.69 10.57
C ASP A 62 -7.22 4.18 11.39
N GLY A 63 -8.28 4.62 10.72
CA GLY A 63 -9.51 5.07 11.38
C GLY A 63 -10.25 3.97 12.12
N ASN A 64 -10.04 2.70 11.74
CA ASN A 64 -10.66 1.54 12.40
C ASN A 64 -9.80 0.96 13.52
N GLY A 65 -8.77 1.68 13.97
CA GLY A 65 -7.92 1.23 15.06
C GLY A 65 -6.85 0.23 14.64
N CYS A 66 -6.63 0.06 13.35
CA CYS A 66 -5.60 -0.83 12.82
C CYS A 66 -4.52 0.04 12.17
N SER A 67 -3.47 0.37 12.94
CA SER A 67 -2.44 1.29 12.47
C SER A 67 -1.57 0.66 11.39
N PRO A 68 -1.43 1.32 10.21
CA PRO A 68 -0.51 0.84 9.18
C PRO A 68 0.91 0.73 9.71
N ASN A 69 1.63 -0.32 9.32
CA ASN A 69 3.03 -0.48 9.67
C ASN A 69 3.92 -0.17 8.45
N ASP A 70 5.23 -0.36 8.62
CA ASP A 70 6.19 -0.11 7.55
C ASP A 70 5.87 -0.92 6.29
N ARG A 71 5.46 -2.17 6.44
CA ARG A 71 5.11 -3.03 5.31
C ARG A 71 3.92 -2.49 4.53
N THR A 72 2.91 -2.00 5.25
CA THR A 72 1.72 -1.42 4.62
C THR A 72 2.09 -0.19 3.79
N TYR A 73 2.87 0.72 4.35
CA TYR A 73 3.30 1.92 3.63
C TYR A 73 4.18 1.57 2.43
N ASN A 74 5.15 0.68 2.60
CA ASN A 74 6.02 0.28 1.49
C ASN A 74 5.21 -0.37 0.36
N THR A 75 4.24 -1.20 0.68
CA THR A 75 3.36 -1.84 -0.30
C THR A 75 2.60 -0.79 -1.12
N LEU A 76 1.98 0.17 -0.45
CA LEU A 76 1.23 1.23 -1.13
C LEU A 76 2.15 2.10 -1.97
N ILE A 77 3.27 2.54 -1.41
CA ILE A 77 4.22 3.41 -2.12
C ILE A 77 4.73 2.73 -3.39
N GLN A 78 5.10 1.44 -3.31
CA GLN A 78 5.54 0.70 -4.48
C GLN A 78 4.45 0.64 -5.56
N GLY A 79 3.21 0.42 -5.14
CA GLY A 79 2.08 0.42 -6.07
C GLY A 79 1.89 1.76 -6.75
N LEU A 80 1.98 2.85 -5.99
CA LEU A 80 1.88 4.21 -6.53
C LEU A 80 2.97 4.48 -7.56
N LEU A 81 4.20 4.08 -7.25
CA LEU A 81 5.33 4.27 -8.16
C LEU A 81 5.19 3.46 -9.44
N GLN A 82 4.67 2.24 -9.36
CA GLN A 82 4.45 1.40 -10.53
C GLN A 82 3.46 2.03 -11.52
N TRP A 83 2.50 2.79 -11.02
CA TRP A 83 1.49 3.45 -11.84
C TRP A 83 1.79 4.93 -12.08
N ASN A 84 3.04 5.34 -11.84
CA ASN A 84 3.53 6.71 -12.07
C ASN A 84 2.78 7.77 -11.26
N GLU A 85 2.23 7.39 -10.13
CA GLU A 85 1.58 8.32 -9.19
C GLU A 85 2.63 8.90 -8.23
N THR A 86 3.62 9.58 -8.81
CA THR A 86 4.81 10.05 -8.09
C THR A 86 4.49 11.02 -6.97
N SER A 87 3.59 11.97 -7.20
CA SER A 87 3.22 12.97 -6.19
C SER A 87 2.60 12.32 -4.95
N LYS A 88 1.69 11.37 -5.17
CA LYS A 88 1.06 10.63 -4.08
C LYS A 88 2.08 9.76 -3.35
N ALA A 89 2.98 9.11 -4.10
CA ALA A 89 4.03 8.28 -3.53
C ALA A 89 4.92 9.09 -2.58
N ILE A 90 5.34 10.27 -3.01
CA ILE A 90 6.18 11.17 -2.21
C ILE A 90 5.43 11.59 -0.93
N GLU A 91 4.15 11.92 -1.05
CA GLU A 91 3.33 12.27 0.09
C GLU A 91 3.28 11.16 1.14
N PHE A 92 3.08 9.92 0.71
CA PHE A 92 3.05 8.77 1.62
C PHE A 92 4.43 8.45 2.19
N VAL A 93 5.51 8.68 1.42
CA VAL A 93 6.87 8.55 1.95
C VAL A 93 7.08 9.52 3.10
N LYS A 94 6.65 10.78 2.95
CA LYS A 94 6.76 11.78 4.03
C LYS A 94 5.99 11.35 5.27
N ILE A 95 4.79 10.82 5.10
CA ILE A 95 3.97 10.33 6.21
C ILE A 95 4.69 9.17 6.91
N MET A 96 5.18 8.22 6.14
CA MET A 96 5.87 7.03 6.65
C MET A 96 7.11 7.42 7.47
N VAL A 97 7.95 8.29 6.91
CA VAL A 97 9.17 8.75 7.58
C VAL A 97 8.82 9.54 8.84
N GLY A 98 7.78 10.37 8.79
CA GLY A 98 7.31 11.12 9.93
C GLY A 98 6.84 10.24 11.08
N LYS A 99 6.44 9.01 10.80
CA LYS A 99 6.04 8.01 11.81
C LYS A 99 7.21 7.15 12.28
N GLY A 100 8.40 7.36 11.75
CA GLY A 100 9.59 6.61 12.14
C GLY A 100 9.82 5.33 11.34
N PHE A 101 9.06 5.10 10.27
CA PHE A 101 9.25 3.94 9.41
C PHE A 101 10.22 4.27 8.28
N LEU A 102 10.86 3.24 7.73
CA LEU A 102 11.85 3.39 6.67
C LEU A 102 11.40 2.69 5.39
N ALA A 103 11.82 3.25 4.25
CA ALA A 103 11.65 2.60 2.97
C ALA A 103 12.48 1.30 2.96
N ASN A 104 11.87 0.19 2.54
CA ASN A 104 12.62 -1.05 2.36
C ASN A 104 13.48 -0.96 1.09
N ALA A 105 14.31 -1.98 0.85
CA ALA A 105 15.24 -1.97 -0.27
C ALA A 105 14.55 -1.79 -1.62
N SER A 106 13.39 -2.45 -1.81
CA SER A 106 12.63 -2.34 -3.05
C SER A 106 12.10 -0.93 -3.27
N THR A 107 11.52 -0.32 -2.24
CA THR A 107 10.99 1.04 -2.29
C THR A 107 12.12 2.04 -2.53
N ALA A 108 13.22 1.89 -1.80
CA ALA A 108 14.40 2.77 -1.96
C ALA A 108 14.94 2.69 -3.39
N SER A 109 15.03 1.49 -3.95
CA SER A 109 15.49 1.29 -5.32
C SER A 109 14.60 2.03 -6.33
N MET A 110 13.27 1.92 -6.17
CA MET A 110 12.32 2.62 -7.05
C MET A 110 12.44 4.14 -6.94
N LEU A 111 12.63 4.66 -5.72
CA LEU A 111 12.82 6.09 -5.51
C LEU A 111 14.13 6.58 -6.13
N ILE A 112 15.20 5.82 -6.03
CA ILE A 112 16.48 6.14 -6.65
C ILE A 112 16.35 6.16 -8.16
N ASP A 113 15.63 5.22 -8.75
CA ASP A 113 15.38 5.18 -10.19
C ASP A 113 14.63 6.43 -10.65
N LEU A 114 13.65 6.90 -9.87
CA LEU A 114 12.96 8.16 -10.14
C LEU A 114 13.90 9.36 -10.11
N LEU A 115 14.79 9.41 -9.12
CA LEU A 115 15.76 10.48 -9.00
C LEU A 115 16.70 10.48 -10.20
N SER A 116 17.11 9.31 -10.68
CA SER A 116 17.96 9.18 -11.86
C SER A 116 17.25 9.65 -13.13
N ALA A 117 15.92 9.41 -13.21
CA ALA A 117 15.13 9.86 -14.35
C ALA A 117 14.85 11.36 -14.31
N ASP A 118 14.76 11.95 -13.11
CA ASP A 118 14.52 13.39 -12.93
C ASP A 118 15.41 13.93 -11.80
N PRO A 119 16.72 14.13 -12.08
CA PRO A 119 17.66 14.60 -11.04
C PRO A 119 17.36 16.01 -10.53
N GLY A 120 16.54 16.77 -11.27
CA GLY A 120 16.16 18.12 -10.88
C GLY A 120 15.02 18.19 -9.86
N ASP A 121 14.41 17.09 -9.51
CA ASP A 121 13.30 17.07 -8.56
C ASP A 121 13.81 17.31 -7.13
N LYS A 122 13.61 18.52 -6.65
CA LYS A 122 14.08 18.94 -5.33
C LYS A 122 13.40 18.17 -4.20
N VAL A 123 12.10 17.89 -4.34
CA VAL A 123 11.34 17.19 -3.30
C VAL A 123 11.87 15.79 -3.14
N LEU A 124 12.09 15.09 -4.25
CA LEU A 124 12.63 13.74 -4.24
C LEU A 124 14.04 13.71 -3.65
N LYS A 125 14.89 14.69 -4.00
CA LYS A 125 16.24 14.80 -3.43
C LYS A 125 16.19 14.97 -1.92
N GLU A 126 15.31 15.82 -1.42
CA GLU A 126 15.16 16.04 0.02
C GLU A 126 14.78 14.76 0.75
N LEU A 127 13.92 13.94 0.16
CA LEU A 127 13.51 12.68 0.76
C LEU A 127 14.63 11.66 0.86
N LEU A 128 15.60 11.73 -0.07
CA LEU A 128 16.69 10.75 -0.15
C LEU A 128 17.95 11.19 0.60
N GLN A 129 17.99 12.40 1.11
CA GLN A 129 19.07 12.91 1.95
C GLN A 129 18.82 12.63 3.46
#